data_2d6ed9d4d857ddc9cb79f164d12fc625
#
_entry.id   2d6ed9d4d857ddc9cb79f164d12fc625
#
_cell.length_a   1.000
_cell.length_b   1.000
_cell.length_c   1.000
_cell.angle_alpha   90.00
_cell.angle_beta   90.00
_cell.angle_gamma   90.00
#
_symmetry.space_group_name_H-M   'P 1'
#
loop_
_entity.id
_entity.type
_entity.pdbx_description
1 polymer ?
#
loop_
_entity_poly.entity_id
_entity_poly.type
_entity_poly.pdbx_seq_one_letter_code
_entity_poly.pdbx_strand_id
1 'polypeptide(L)'
;VTTSRPLRVGIVCPYSFDAPGGVQFHVRDLAQALQARGHEVSVLAPADDDTPVPDVVVPAGKAVAVRYNGSVARLTFGPRAAARVRRWIESGAFDVLHLHEPMTPSLSMLALWIAEGPVVATFHSAQVRSRALQVAFPLLRQSLEKIAARVAVSEDSRRTLVDHLGGDAVVIPNGVYVDTFAAARPAPAWQGTPEAPTVAFLGRLDEPRKGLQVLTAAIPAILAAHPGARFLVAGRGDAGRDEAVEALGPLARSVEFLGGISDAEKAALLSSVDLYVAPQTGGESFGIVLVEAMSAGAGVVASDLGAFRRVLDDGAAGALFRTGDADDLARAVLESLADREATRARREHAAAWVRRYDWSAVTDQVLAVYEMAVAAGEAMPVHQAAGRRGPWRLLGGDVAEAGGNGR
;
A
#
# COMPACT_ATOMS: atom_id res chain seq x y z
N VAL A 1 5.07 11.38 -21.82
CA VAL A 1 6.05 10.70 -22.68
C VAL A 1 5.52 9.31 -22.92
N THR A 2 5.14 8.99 -24.14
CA THR A 2 4.66 7.65 -24.53
C THR A 2 5.89 6.86 -24.96
N THR A 3 6.14 5.70 -24.33
CA THR A 3 7.14 4.75 -24.81
C THR A 3 6.87 4.44 -26.28
N SER A 4 7.91 4.46 -27.10
CA SER A 4 7.79 4.22 -28.53
C SER A 4 7.38 2.76 -28.87
N ARG A 5 7.44 1.85 -27.91
CA ARG A 5 7.03 0.45 -28.04
C ARG A 5 6.44 -0.09 -26.72
N PRO A 6 5.56 -1.10 -26.77
CA PRO A 6 5.16 -1.86 -25.58
C PRO A 6 6.38 -2.46 -24.87
N LEU A 7 6.40 -2.35 -23.53
CA LEU A 7 7.39 -3.01 -22.68
C LEU A 7 6.85 -4.33 -22.15
N ARG A 8 7.73 -5.30 -21.96
CA ARG A 8 7.49 -6.52 -21.19
C ARG A 8 7.97 -6.29 -19.76
N VAL A 9 7.04 -6.17 -18.84
CA VAL A 9 7.30 -5.81 -17.43
C VAL A 9 7.09 -7.01 -16.52
N GLY A 10 8.13 -7.41 -15.81
CA GLY A 10 8.02 -8.39 -14.73
C GLY A 10 7.90 -7.70 -13.38
N ILE A 11 6.82 -7.92 -12.65
CA ILE A 11 6.61 -7.37 -11.31
C ILE A 11 6.74 -8.48 -10.26
N VAL A 12 7.47 -8.23 -9.16
CA VAL A 12 7.61 -9.20 -8.06
C VAL A 12 7.00 -8.61 -6.79
N CYS A 13 5.98 -9.30 -6.27
CA CYS A 13 5.38 -9.02 -4.97
C CYS A 13 5.99 -9.94 -3.90
N PRO A 14 6.49 -9.43 -2.78
CA PRO A 14 7.05 -10.26 -1.73
C PRO A 14 6.01 -10.96 -0.86
N TYR A 15 4.78 -10.43 -0.83
CA TYR A 15 3.69 -10.85 0.05
C TYR A 15 2.67 -11.73 -0.68
N SER A 16 2.11 -12.70 0.08
CA SER A 16 1.15 -13.65 -0.47
C SER A 16 -0.18 -13.00 -0.85
N PHE A 17 -0.71 -13.40 -2.01
CA PHE A 17 -2.05 -13.05 -2.46
C PHE A 17 -3.16 -13.82 -1.72
N ASP A 18 -2.83 -14.82 -0.88
CA ASP A 18 -3.81 -15.52 -0.01
C ASP A 18 -4.43 -14.59 1.05
N ALA A 19 -3.80 -13.46 1.33
CA ALA A 19 -4.29 -12.51 2.31
C ALA A 19 -4.21 -11.08 1.73
N PRO A 20 -5.29 -10.30 1.85
CA PRO A 20 -5.32 -8.94 1.34
C PRO A 20 -4.33 -8.04 2.09
N GLY A 21 -3.67 -7.14 1.36
CA GLY A 21 -2.73 -6.16 1.92
C GLY A 21 -2.44 -5.02 0.94
N GLY A 22 -1.98 -3.89 1.47
CA GLY A 22 -1.77 -2.68 0.67
C GLY A 22 -0.80 -2.85 -0.48
N VAL A 23 0.30 -3.61 -0.28
CA VAL A 23 1.29 -3.86 -1.34
C VAL A 23 0.73 -4.77 -2.44
N GLN A 24 -0.04 -5.81 -2.07
CA GLN A 24 -0.69 -6.70 -3.03
C GLN A 24 -1.70 -5.95 -3.89
N PHE A 25 -2.52 -5.09 -3.30
CA PHE A 25 -3.45 -4.23 -4.04
C PHE A 25 -2.71 -3.28 -4.96
N HIS A 26 -1.67 -2.60 -4.46
CA HIS A 26 -0.84 -1.72 -5.29
C HIS A 26 -0.23 -2.46 -6.49
N VAL A 27 0.34 -3.65 -6.30
CA VAL A 27 0.93 -4.47 -7.37
C VAL A 27 -0.11 -4.88 -8.41
N ARG A 28 -1.28 -5.34 -7.96
CA ARG A 28 -2.41 -5.70 -8.84
C ARG A 28 -2.86 -4.52 -9.69
N ASP A 29 -3.07 -3.39 -9.04
CA ASP A 29 -3.61 -2.20 -9.69
C ASP A 29 -2.58 -1.55 -10.63
N LEU A 30 -1.29 -1.56 -10.25
CA LEU A 30 -0.20 -1.14 -11.14
C LEU A 30 -0.12 -2.03 -12.39
N ALA A 31 -0.22 -3.36 -12.21
CA ALA A 31 -0.21 -4.29 -13.35
C ALA A 31 -1.39 -4.01 -14.30
N GLN A 32 -2.58 -3.80 -13.77
CA GLN A 32 -3.76 -3.45 -14.56
C GLN A 32 -3.59 -2.10 -15.27
N ALA A 33 -3.05 -1.09 -14.59
CA ALA A 33 -2.83 0.23 -15.18
C ALA A 33 -1.80 0.20 -16.31
N LEU A 34 -0.72 -0.59 -16.18
CA LEU A 34 0.26 -0.82 -17.23
C LEU A 34 -0.32 -1.57 -18.42
N GLN A 35 -1.14 -2.61 -18.18
CA GLN A 35 -1.84 -3.33 -19.26
C GLN A 35 -2.81 -2.42 -20.01
N ALA A 36 -3.52 -1.53 -19.31
CA ALA A 36 -4.38 -0.52 -19.94
C ALA A 36 -3.62 0.48 -20.84
N ARG A 37 -2.29 0.63 -20.61
CA ARG A 37 -1.38 1.42 -21.48
C ARG A 37 -0.75 0.59 -22.60
N GLY A 38 -1.14 -0.68 -22.76
CA GLY A 38 -0.66 -1.57 -23.82
C GLY A 38 0.66 -2.30 -23.53
N HIS A 39 1.14 -2.31 -22.27
CA HIS A 39 2.32 -3.06 -21.88
C HIS A 39 1.97 -4.52 -21.56
N GLU A 40 2.90 -5.44 -21.81
CA GLU A 40 2.81 -6.83 -21.39
C GLU A 40 3.31 -6.96 -19.96
N VAL A 41 2.44 -7.44 -19.05
CA VAL A 41 2.78 -7.52 -17.62
C VAL A 41 2.61 -8.93 -17.11
N SER A 42 3.59 -9.39 -16.33
CA SER A 42 3.50 -10.62 -15.55
C SER A 42 3.92 -10.33 -14.10
N VAL A 43 3.13 -10.82 -13.14
CA VAL A 43 3.37 -10.63 -11.70
C VAL A 43 3.75 -11.95 -11.07
N LEU A 44 4.90 -12.02 -10.39
CA LEU A 44 5.27 -13.17 -9.58
C LEU A 44 4.97 -12.88 -8.10
N ALA A 45 4.14 -13.70 -7.48
CA ALA A 45 3.76 -13.54 -6.07
C ALA A 45 3.60 -14.89 -5.36
N PRO A 46 3.82 -14.97 -4.03
CA PRO A 46 3.40 -16.13 -3.27
C PRO A 46 1.87 -16.25 -3.33
N ALA A 47 1.38 -17.45 -3.60
CA ALA A 47 -0.02 -17.82 -3.50
C ALA A 47 -0.11 -19.35 -3.42
N ASP A 48 -1.13 -19.86 -2.74
CA ASP A 48 -1.47 -21.27 -2.77
C ASP A 48 -2.08 -21.64 -4.13
N ASP A 49 -1.92 -22.90 -4.53
CA ASP A 49 -2.37 -23.36 -5.84
C ASP A 49 -3.91 -23.24 -6.02
N ASP A 50 -4.67 -23.25 -4.89
CA ASP A 50 -6.12 -23.11 -4.88
C ASP A 50 -6.60 -21.67 -4.69
N THR A 51 -5.69 -20.71 -4.52
CA THR A 51 -6.07 -19.30 -4.33
C THR A 51 -6.44 -18.67 -5.67
N PRO A 52 -7.65 -18.12 -5.82
CA PRO A 52 -8.02 -17.39 -7.03
C PRO A 52 -7.19 -16.10 -7.12
N VAL A 53 -6.34 -16.03 -8.14
CA VAL A 53 -5.51 -14.86 -8.43
C VAL A 53 -5.85 -14.31 -9.81
N PRO A 54 -5.63 -13.01 -10.08
CA PRO A 54 -5.77 -12.46 -11.44
C PRO A 54 -4.87 -13.19 -12.45
N ASP A 55 -5.30 -13.28 -13.71
CA ASP A 55 -4.56 -13.98 -14.80
C ASP A 55 -3.12 -13.48 -14.98
N VAL A 56 -2.86 -12.24 -14.65
CA VAL A 56 -1.52 -11.63 -14.72
C VAL A 56 -0.57 -12.15 -13.64
N VAL A 57 -1.10 -12.81 -12.59
CA VAL A 57 -0.33 -13.29 -11.44
C VAL A 57 0.08 -14.75 -11.64
N VAL A 58 1.38 -15.01 -11.56
CA VAL A 58 1.98 -16.33 -11.56
C VAL A 58 2.25 -16.76 -10.11
N PRO A 59 1.56 -17.79 -9.58
CA PRO A 59 1.77 -18.28 -8.23
C PRO A 59 3.18 -18.86 -8.05
N ALA A 60 3.89 -18.42 -7.03
CA ALA A 60 5.22 -18.93 -6.68
C ALA A 60 5.20 -19.99 -5.55
N GLY A 61 4.02 -20.42 -5.13
CA GLY A 61 3.78 -21.44 -4.11
C GLY A 61 3.50 -20.87 -2.74
N LYS A 62 3.21 -21.78 -1.80
CA LYS A 62 2.80 -21.50 -0.43
C LYS A 62 3.71 -20.54 0.31
N ALA A 63 3.08 -19.65 1.08
CA ALA A 63 3.75 -18.72 1.97
C ALA A 63 3.70 -19.18 3.43
N VAL A 64 4.74 -18.83 4.19
CA VAL A 64 4.82 -19.02 5.64
C VAL A 64 4.51 -17.70 6.33
N ALA A 65 3.66 -17.75 7.36
CA ALA A 65 3.34 -16.59 8.18
C ALA A 65 4.52 -16.23 9.09
N VAL A 66 4.99 -14.99 8.98
CA VAL A 66 6.09 -14.44 9.78
C VAL A 66 5.61 -13.16 10.45
N ARG A 67 5.81 -13.04 11.76
CA ARG A 67 5.54 -11.77 12.46
C ARG A 67 6.59 -10.74 12.06
N TYR A 68 6.12 -9.63 11.49
CA TYR A 68 6.99 -8.57 11.00
C TYR A 68 6.34 -7.21 11.26
N ASN A 69 7.03 -6.34 11.99
CA ASN A 69 6.59 -4.95 12.29
C ASN A 69 5.17 -4.81 12.84
N GLY A 70 4.80 -5.63 13.82
CA GLY A 70 3.47 -5.58 14.43
C GLY A 70 2.33 -6.12 13.55
N SER A 71 2.66 -6.70 12.39
CA SER A 71 1.74 -7.37 11.47
C SER A 71 2.22 -8.79 11.16
N VAL A 72 1.41 -9.57 10.46
CA VAL A 72 1.78 -10.91 9.98
C VAL A 72 2.01 -10.83 8.47
N ALA A 73 3.27 -10.93 8.05
CA ALA A 73 3.65 -11.08 6.66
C ALA A 73 3.62 -12.56 6.26
N ARG A 74 3.11 -12.86 5.07
CA ARG A 74 3.15 -14.22 4.49
C ARG A 74 4.18 -14.23 3.37
N LEU A 75 5.32 -14.92 3.60
CA LEU A 75 6.52 -14.86 2.77
C LEU A 75 6.88 -16.24 2.22
N THR A 76 7.52 -16.26 1.05
CA THR A 76 8.04 -17.48 0.42
C THR A 76 9.51 -17.30 0.11
N PHE A 77 10.36 -18.20 0.64
CA PHE A 77 11.81 -18.14 0.50
C PHE A 77 12.41 -19.56 0.42
N GLY A 78 13.60 -19.68 -0.16
CA GLY A 78 14.36 -20.93 -0.20
C GLY A 78 14.66 -21.43 -1.63
N PRO A 79 15.32 -22.61 -1.76
CA PRO A 79 15.83 -23.09 -3.06
C PRO A 79 14.75 -23.34 -4.11
N ARG A 80 13.58 -23.85 -3.71
CA ARG A 80 12.44 -24.09 -4.61
C ARG A 80 11.85 -22.77 -5.12
N ALA A 81 11.73 -21.77 -4.25
CA ALA A 81 11.30 -20.43 -4.61
C ALA A 81 12.31 -19.77 -5.56
N ALA A 82 13.60 -19.88 -5.27
CA ALA A 82 14.67 -19.37 -6.13
C ALA A 82 14.64 -19.98 -7.54
N ALA A 83 14.40 -21.30 -7.64
CA ALA A 83 14.27 -21.97 -8.93
C ALA A 83 13.04 -21.52 -9.73
N ARG A 84 11.92 -21.22 -9.05
CA ARG A 84 10.70 -20.65 -9.69
C ARG A 84 10.94 -19.23 -10.17
N VAL A 85 11.54 -18.39 -9.32
CA VAL A 85 11.92 -17.01 -9.70
C VAL A 85 12.81 -17.01 -10.92
N ARG A 86 13.86 -17.86 -10.94
CA ARG A 86 14.79 -17.97 -12.07
C ARG A 86 14.06 -18.34 -13.36
N ARG A 87 13.27 -19.42 -13.35
CA ARG A 87 12.51 -19.86 -14.54
C ARG A 87 11.56 -18.79 -15.05
N TRP A 88 10.88 -18.08 -14.14
CA TRP A 88 9.96 -17.02 -14.50
C TRP A 88 10.70 -15.83 -15.15
N ILE A 89 11.86 -15.42 -14.62
CA ILE A 89 12.69 -14.37 -15.23
C ILE A 89 13.17 -14.79 -16.61
N GLU A 90 13.73 -15.99 -16.74
CA GLU A 90 14.28 -16.52 -17.99
C GLU A 90 13.18 -16.68 -19.07
N SER A 91 12.02 -17.22 -18.72
CA SER A 91 10.92 -17.41 -19.67
C SER A 91 10.18 -16.11 -20.01
N GLY A 92 10.17 -15.13 -19.09
CA GLY A 92 9.47 -13.87 -19.25
C GLY A 92 10.12 -12.92 -20.26
N ALA A 93 11.45 -13.00 -20.47
CA ALA A 93 12.25 -12.12 -21.33
C ALA A 93 11.85 -10.64 -21.12
N PHE A 94 11.83 -10.20 -19.87
CA PHE A 94 11.37 -8.87 -19.48
C PHE A 94 12.36 -7.77 -19.91
N ASP A 95 11.82 -6.64 -20.39
CA ASP A 95 12.59 -5.42 -20.62
C ASP A 95 13.01 -4.75 -19.29
N VAL A 96 12.16 -4.89 -18.25
CA VAL A 96 12.40 -4.36 -16.93
C VAL A 96 11.78 -5.27 -15.87
N LEU A 97 12.50 -5.46 -14.73
CA LEU A 97 11.97 -6.11 -13.54
C LEU A 97 11.67 -5.05 -12.46
N HIS A 98 10.46 -5.04 -11.98
CA HIS A 98 10.02 -4.16 -10.90
C HIS A 98 9.83 -4.95 -9.60
N LEU A 99 10.68 -4.71 -8.63
CA LEU A 99 10.69 -5.42 -7.34
C LEU A 99 10.05 -4.56 -6.26
N HIS A 100 9.00 -5.06 -5.62
CA HIS A 100 8.42 -4.41 -4.45
C HIS A 100 9.07 -4.94 -3.18
N GLU A 101 9.47 -4.03 -2.27
CA GLU A 101 10.15 -4.35 -1.00
C GLU A 101 11.33 -5.31 -1.19
N PRO A 102 12.37 -4.94 -1.96
CA PRO A 102 13.46 -5.85 -2.35
C PRO A 102 14.28 -6.37 -1.16
N MET A 103 14.16 -5.73 0.01
CA MET A 103 14.84 -6.12 1.24
C MET A 103 14.07 -7.12 2.09
N THR A 104 12.81 -7.40 1.74
CA THR A 104 12.02 -8.42 2.42
C THR A 104 12.54 -9.81 2.02
N PRO A 105 12.86 -10.70 2.98
CA PRO A 105 13.35 -12.04 2.70
C PRO A 105 12.23 -12.92 2.10
N SER A 106 11.93 -12.67 0.85
CA SER A 106 10.89 -13.32 0.04
C SER A 106 11.32 -13.32 -1.44
N LEU A 107 10.36 -13.49 -2.35
CA LEU A 107 10.58 -13.55 -3.80
C LEU A 107 11.34 -12.33 -4.33
N SER A 108 11.07 -11.12 -3.81
CA SER A 108 11.73 -9.89 -4.26
C SER A 108 13.23 -9.89 -4.01
N MET A 109 13.67 -10.39 -2.84
CA MET A 109 15.10 -10.55 -2.55
C MET A 109 15.74 -11.60 -3.45
N LEU A 110 15.07 -12.73 -3.68
CA LEU A 110 15.54 -13.77 -4.59
C LEU A 110 15.65 -13.25 -6.02
N ALA A 111 14.65 -12.51 -6.48
CA ALA A 111 14.66 -11.89 -7.80
C ALA A 111 15.82 -10.87 -7.95
N LEU A 112 16.07 -10.04 -6.95
CA LEU A 112 17.19 -9.10 -6.94
C LEU A 112 18.54 -9.83 -7.06
N TRP A 113 18.70 -10.98 -6.39
CA TRP A 113 19.93 -11.77 -6.51
C TRP A 113 20.13 -12.41 -7.88
N ILE A 114 19.04 -12.83 -8.51
CA ILE A 114 19.05 -13.58 -9.79
C ILE A 114 19.06 -12.63 -11.00
N ALA A 115 18.43 -11.47 -10.89
CA ALA A 115 18.27 -10.52 -12.00
C ALA A 115 19.63 -10.09 -12.61
N GLU A 116 19.67 -10.02 -13.94
CA GLU A 116 20.84 -9.57 -14.75
C GLU A 116 20.49 -8.40 -15.68
N GLY A 117 19.22 -7.98 -15.75
CA GLY A 117 18.73 -6.86 -16.56
C GLY A 117 18.39 -5.60 -15.77
N PRO A 118 17.71 -4.63 -16.38
CA PRO A 118 17.24 -3.43 -15.70
C PRO A 118 16.30 -3.76 -14.55
N VAL A 119 16.63 -3.31 -13.33
CA VAL A 119 15.84 -3.51 -12.12
C VAL A 119 15.39 -2.16 -11.59
N VAL A 120 14.07 -2.02 -11.38
CA VAL A 120 13.46 -0.95 -10.62
C VAL A 120 12.98 -1.52 -9.29
N ALA A 121 13.09 -0.77 -8.20
CA ALA A 121 12.64 -1.21 -6.89
C ALA A 121 11.76 -0.18 -6.21
N THR A 122 10.57 -0.60 -5.73
CA THR A 122 9.66 0.24 -4.93
C THR A 122 9.69 -0.16 -3.46
N PHE A 123 9.84 0.87 -2.60
CA PHE A 123 9.85 0.78 -1.14
C PHE A 123 8.56 1.37 -0.60
N HIS A 124 7.77 0.53 0.08
CA HIS A 124 6.46 0.90 0.65
C HIS A 124 6.52 1.24 2.14
N SER A 125 7.53 0.72 2.83
CA SER A 125 7.60 0.80 4.28
C SER A 125 8.34 2.05 4.74
N ALA A 126 7.72 2.81 5.63
CA ALA A 126 8.41 3.79 6.46
C ALA A 126 8.82 3.07 7.76
N GLN A 127 10.02 2.49 7.81
CA GLN A 127 10.42 1.66 8.94
C GLN A 127 11.44 2.32 9.86
N VAL A 128 11.20 2.14 11.15
CA VAL A 128 12.17 2.40 12.20
C VAL A 128 13.15 1.21 12.29
N ARG A 129 14.43 1.50 12.34
CA ARG A 129 15.63 0.65 12.44
C ARG A 129 15.42 -0.82 12.78
N SER A 130 15.74 -1.73 11.84
CA SER A 130 15.89 -3.15 12.10
C SER A 130 17.38 -3.50 12.29
N ARG A 131 17.76 -3.98 13.49
CA ARG A 131 19.12 -4.45 13.79
C ARG A 131 19.55 -5.59 12.85
N ALA A 132 18.61 -6.48 12.50
CA ALA A 132 18.87 -7.59 11.59
C ALA A 132 19.25 -7.09 10.18
N LEU A 133 18.59 -6.04 9.70
CA LEU A 133 18.89 -5.41 8.41
C LEU A 133 20.28 -4.75 8.42
N GLN A 134 20.64 -4.09 9.52
CA GLN A 134 21.97 -3.48 9.67
C GLN A 134 23.11 -4.51 9.62
N VAL A 135 22.91 -5.68 10.23
CA VAL A 135 23.91 -6.77 10.19
C VAL A 135 23.99 -7.40 8.80
N ALA A 136 22.86 -7.55 8.10
CA ALA A 136 22.82 -8.14 6.75
C ALA A 136 23.25 -7.15 5.66
N PHE A 137 23.29 -5.86 5.94
CA PHE A 137 23.53 -4.78 4.96
C PHE A 137 24.81 -4.96 4.12
N PRO A 138 25.97 -5.32 4.68
CA PRO A 138 27.19 -5.51 3.87
C PRO A 138 27.04 -6.58 2.79
N LEU A 139 26.28 -7.64 3.07
CA LEU A 139 25.99 -8.72 2.11
C LEU A 139 24.95 -8.30 1.07
N LEU A 140 24.05 -7.42 1.42
CA LEU A 140 22.96 -6.94 0.56
C LEU A 140 23.40 -5.78 -0.34
N ARG A 141 24.44 -5.03 0.05
CA ARG A 141 24.90 -3.83 -0.65
C ARG A 141 25.23 -4.10 -2.12
N GLN A 142 25.97 -5.17 -2.42
CA GLN A 142 26.29 -5.53 -3.81
C GLN A 142 25.06 -5.81 -4.66
N SER A 143 24.01 -6.39 -4.05
CA SER A 143 22.75 -6.64 -4.76
C SER A 143 21.95 -5.36 -4.96
N LEU A 144 22.01 -4.43 -4.02
CA LEU A 144 21.34 -3.11 -4.13
C LEU A 144 21.95 -2.24 -5.23
N GLU A 145 23.21 -2.45 -5.58
CA GLU A 145 23.89 -1.77 -6.69
C GLU A 145 23.34 -2.19 -8.06
N LYS A 146 22.63 -3.33 -8.16
CA LYS A 146 21.94 -3.76 -9.39
C LYS A 146 20.68 -2.94 -9.68
N ILE A 147 20.13 -2.24 -8.69
CA ILE A 147 18.90 -1.45 -8.84
C ILE A 147 19.22 -0.19 -9.62
N ALA A 148 18.75 -0.14 -10.87
CA ALA A 148 18.94 0.99 -11.78
C ALA A 148 18.16 2.23 -11.33
N ALA A 149 16.97 2.05 -10.77
CA ALA A 149 16.17 3.13 -10.22
C ALA A 149 15.38 2.70 -8.98
N ARG A 150 15.27 3.63 -8.01
CA ARG A 150 14.57 3.41 -6.75
C ARG A 150 13.36 4.32 -6.66
N VAL A 151 12.22 3.77 -6.25
CA VAL A 151 10.97 4.46 -6.02
C VAL A 151 10.60 4.33 -4.55
N ALA A 152 10.11 5.39 -3.94
CA ALA A 152 9.52 5.38 -2.61
C ALA A 152 8.08 5.88 -2.71
N VAL A 153 7.13 5.22 -2.04
CA VAL A 153 5.71 5.60 -2.12
C VAL A 153 5.38 6.86 -1.31
N SER A 154 6.32 7.33 -0.50
CA SER A 154 6.16 8.56 0.27
C SER A 154 7.53 9.11 0.67
N GLU A 155 7.54 10.37 1.12
CA GLU A 155 8.76 11.00 1.66
C GLU A 155 9.28 10.28 2.91
N ASP A 156 8.40 9.68 3.73
CA ASP A 156 8.82 8.91 4.90
C ASP A 156 9.48 7.59 4.50
N SER A 157 8.96 6.93 3.46
CA SER A 157 9.62 5.74 2.87
C SER A 157 10.95 6.11 2.22
N ARG A 158 11.03 7.27 1.55
CA ARG A 158 12.27 7.79 0.98
C ARG A 158 13.33 8.07 2.06
N ARG A 159 12.96 8.77 3.14
CA ARG A 159 13.87 9.03 4.27
C ARG A 159 14.37 7.74 4.89
N THR A 160 13.46 6.77 5.11
CA THR A 160 13.83 5.45 5.62
C THR A 160 14.85 4.77 4.72
N LEU A 161 14.67 4.83 3.40
CA LEU A 161 15.63 4.29 2.44
C LEU A 161 16.99 5.00 2.52
N VAL A 162 16.99 6.33 2.48
CA VAL A 162 18.23 7.15 2.55
C VAL A 162 19.00 6.84 3.82
N ASP A 163 18.33 6.80 4.96
CA ASP A 163 18.95 6.62 6.29
C ASP A 163 19.53 5.22 6.49
N HIS A 164 18.94 4.19 5.86
CA HIS A 164 19.32 2.79 6.10
C HIS A 164 20.12 2.14 4.98
N LEU A 165 19.86 2.52 3.74
CA LEU A 165 20.44 1.87 2.57
C LEU A 165 21.39 2.79 1.80
N GLY A 166 21.35 4.08 2.08
CA GLY A 166 22.06 5.09 1.31
C GLY A 166 21.51 5.26 -0.11
N GLY A 167 21.99 6.29 -0.80
CA GLY A 167 21.46 6.68 -2.12
C GLY A 167 20.16 7.48 -1.98
N ASP A 168 19.41 7.59 -3.07
CA ASP A 168 18.14 8.34 -3.12
C ASP A 168 17.07 7.57 -3.89
N ALA A 169 15.82 8.03 -3.83
CA ALA A 169 14.68 7.47 -4.55
C ALA A 169 13.76 8.57 -5.08
N VAL A 170 13.14 8.31 -6.23
CA VAL A 170 12.04 9.15 -6.71
C VAL A 170 10.80 8.85 -5.87
N VAL A 171 10.10 9.89 -5.42
CA VAL A 171 8.82 9.71 -4.71
C VAL A 171 7.71 9.60 -5.75
N ILE A 172 7.10 8.41 -5.83
CA ILE A 172 5.91 8.15 -6.64
C ILE A 172 4.84 7.59 -5.70
N PRO A 173 3.74 8.30 -5.47
CA PRO A 173 2.73 7.90 -4.50
C PRO A 173 1.98 6.63 -4.94
N ASN A 174 1.25 6.02 -4.00
CA ASN A 174 0.31 4.96 -4.36
C ASN A 174 -0.82 5.52 -5.25
N GLY A 175 -1.20 4.75 -6.27
CA GLY A 175 -2.31 5.07 -7.15
C GLY A 175 -3.67 4.70 -6.56
N VAL A 176 -4.69 5.44 -6.95
CA VAL A 176 -6.11 5.16 -6.68
C VAL A 176 -6.89 5.36 -7.99
N TYR A 177 -7.90 4.55 -8.23
CA TYR A 177 -8.85 4.79 -9.33
C TYR A 177 -9.84 5.88 -8.92
N VAL A 178 -9.43 7.15 -9.06
CA VAL A 178 -10.17 8.33 -8.59
C VAL A 178 -11.59 8.36 -9.16
N ASP A 179 -11.74 8.08 -10.45
CA ASP A 179 -13.06 8.11 -11.11
C ASP A 179 -14.00 7.00 -10.61
N THR A 180 -13.47 5.86 -10.16
CA THR A 180 -14.29 4.80 -9.56
C THR A 180 -14.96 5.26 -8.27
N PHE A 181 -14.22 5.98 -7.42
CA PHE A 181 -14.77 6.54 -6.19
C PHE A 181 -15.66 7.75 -6.48
N ALA A 182 -15.28 8.63 -7.41
CA ALA A 182 -16.06 9.81 -7.79
C ALA A 182 -17.42 9.43 -8.41
N ALA A 183 -17.50 8.31 -9.14
CA ALA A 183 -18.73 7.81 -9.74
C ALA A 183 -19.57 6.93 -8.79
N ALA A 184 -19.10 6.69 -7.56
CA ALA A 184 -19.81 5.85 -6.60
C ALA A 184 -21.18 6.43 -6.26
N ARG A 185 -22.19 5.56 -6.21
CA ARG A 185 -23.55 5.97 -5.84
C ARG A 185 -23.71 5.92 -4.34
N PRO A 186 -24.14 7.03 -3.72
CA PRO A 186 -24.44 7.05 -2.30
C PRO A 186 -25.52 6.02 -1.93
N ALA A 187 -25.35 5.33 -0.81
CA ALA A 187 -26.34 4.44 -0.21
C ALA A 187 -27.26 5.25 0.72
N PRO A 188 -28.56 5.33 0.45
CA PRO A 188 -29.48 6.15 1.27
C PRO A 188 -29.46 5.84 2.76
N ALA A 189 -29.22 4.56 3.13
CA ALA A 189 -29.13 4.14 4.53
C ALA A 189 -27.96 4.78 5.30
N TRP A 190 -26.90 5.22 4.61
CA TRP A 190 -25.70 5.80 5.17
C TRP A 190 -25.63 7.33 5.05
N GLN A 191 -26.56 7.93 4.34
CA GLN A 191 -26.64 9.39 4.22
C GLN A 191 -27.08 10.03 5.54
N GLY A 192 -26.45 11.15 5.87
CA GLY A 192 -26.82 11.97 7.01
C GLY A 192 -27.80 13.08 6.65
N THR A 193 -28.33 13.74 7.68
CA THR A 193 -29.06 14.99 7.59
C THR A 193 -28.39 16.05 8.48
N PRO A 194 -28.75 17.32 8.38
CA PRO A 194 -28.21 18.33 9.29
C PRO A 194 -28.37 18.04 10.76
N GLU A 195 -29.48 17.37 11.14
CA GLU A 195 -29.84 17.00 12.51
C GLU A 195 -29.23 15.65 12.91
N ALA A 196 -28.91 14.80 11.94
CA ALA A 196 -28.36 13.46 12.12
C ALA A 196 -27.20 13.21 11.14
N PRO A 197 -26.08 13.94 11.30
CA PRO A 197 -24.93 13.75 10.44
C PRO A 197 -24.30 12.37 10.58
N THR A 198 -23.66 11.89 9.50
CA THR A 198 -22.97 10.60 9.48
C THR A 198 -21.47 10.76 9.40
N VAL A 199 -20.78 9.98 10.23
CA VAL A 199 -19.31 9.95 10.32
C VAL A 199 -18.83 8.52 10.09
N ALA A 200 -17.97 8.30 9.10
CA ALA A 200 -17.40 6.99 8.82
C ALA A 200 -16.00 6.83 9.38
N PHE A 201 -15.69 5.60 9.77
CA PHE A 201 -14.35 5.10 10.08
C PHE A 201 -14.09 3.83 9.27
N LEU A 202 -12.87 3.68 8.74
CA LEU A 202 -12.41 2.50 7.99
C LEU A 202 -11.07 2.02 8.54
N GLY A 203 -11.01 0.79 9.03
CA GLY A 203 -9.75 0.22 9.52
C GLY A 203 -9.95 -1.15 10.18
N ARG A 204 -8.84 -1.86 10.40
CA ARG A 204 -8.86 -3.09 11.21
C ARG A 204 -9.07 -2.71 12.66
N LEU A 205 -10.14 -3.24 13.26
CA LEU A 205 -10.57 -2.83 14.59
C LEU A 205 -9.63 -3.34 15.69
N ASP A 206 -8.96 -4.49 15.45
CA ASP A 206 -7.99 -5.11 16.38
C ASP A 206 -6.59 -4.48 16.30
N GLU A 207 -6.38 -3.47 15.45
CA GLU A 207 -5.11 -2.75 15.36
C GLU A 207 -5.20 -1.39 16.09
N PRO A 208 -4.66 -1.25 17.31
CA PRO A 208 -4.76 -0.01 18.10
C PRO A 208 -4.26 1.22 17.35
N ARG A 209 -3.23 1.07 16.50
CA ARG A 209 -2.71 2.17 15.69
C ARG A 209 -3.71 2.75 14.68
N LYS A 210 -4.81 2.04 14.37
CA LYS A 210 -5.89 2.57 13.52
C LYS A 210 -6.77 3.58 14.24
N GLY A 211 -6.68 3.66 15.57
CA GLY A 211 -7.24 4.75 16.35
C GLY A 211 -8.74 4.65 16.63
N LEU A 212 -9.36 3.45 16.52
CA LEU A 212 -10.77 3.28 16.87
C LEU A 212 -11.05 3.80 18.30
N GLN A 213 -10.14 3.56 19.24
CA GLN A 213 -10.25 4.03 20.62
C GLN A 213 -10.26 5.57 20.72
N VAL A 214 -9.56 6.29 19.81
CA VAL A 214 -9.57 7.76 19.78
C VAL A 214 -10.95 8.26 19.30
N LEU A 215 -11.51 7.64 18.27
CA LEU A 215 -12.86 7.94 17.80
C LEU A 215 -13.89 7.63 18.89
N THR A 216 -13.82 6.43 19.52
CA THR A 216 -14.71 6.01 20.59
C THR A 216 -14.72 7.02 21.75
N ALA A 217 -13.56 7.53 22.13
CA ALA A 217 -13.43 8.54 23.18
C ALA A 217 -14.00 9.92 22.77
N ALA A 218 -14.00 10.25 21.48
CA ALA A 218 -14.54 11.52 20.96
C ALA A 218 -16.09 11.51 20.82
N ILE A 219 -16.71 10.35 20.62
CA ILE A 219 -18.16 10.19 20.38
C ILE A 219 -19.03 10.89 21.42
N PRO A 220 -18.80 10.79 22.75
CA PRO A 220 -19.66 11.46 23.74
C PRO A 220 -19.74 12.97 23.55
N ALA A 221 -18.63 13.64 23.25
CA ALA A 221 -18.59 15.09 23.01
C ALA A 221 -19.31 15.46 21.72
N ILE A 222 -19.17 14.65 20.66
CA ILE A 222 -19.88 14.87 19.38
C ILE A 222 -21.40 14.70 19.59
N LEU A 223 -21.84 13.66 20.30
CA LEU A 223 -23.26 13.42 20.57
C LEU A 223 -23.88 14.47 21.50
N ALA A 224 -23.10 15.10 22.37
CA ALA A 224 -23.59 16.21 23.20
C ALA A 224 -24.02 17.41 22.34
N ALA A 225 -23.34 17.68 21.22
CA ALA A 225 -23.67 18.75 20.28
C ALA A 225 -24.63 18.29 19.18
N HIS A 226 -24.50 17.05 18.70
CA HIS A 226 -25.35 16.43 17.67
C HIS A 226 -25.94 15.11 18.17
N PRO A 227 -27.03 15.11 18.96
CA PRO A 227 -27.60 13.89 19.54
C PRO A 227 -28.07 12.85 18.52
N GLY A 228 -28.33 13.26 17.28
CA GLY A 228 -28.70 12.40 16.15
C GLY A 228 -27.53 11.88 15.33
N ALA A 229 -26.29 12.26 15.63
CA ALA A 229 -25.13 11.81 14.85
C ALA A 229 -24.99 10.27 14.86
N ARG A 230 -24.62 9.71 13.71
CA ARG A 230 -24.42 8.28 13.50
C ARG A 230 -22.97 8.02 13.08
N PHE A 231 -22.39 6.96 13.66
CA PHE A 231 -21.01 6.55 13.35
C PHE A 231 -21.03 5.21 12.63
N LEU A 232 -20.50 5.17 11.42
CA LEU A 232 -20.44 3.98 10.57
C LEU A 232 -19.01 3.43 10.60
N VAL A 233 -18.83 2.31 11.28
CA VAL A 233 -17.51 1.72 11.53
C VAL A 233 -17.34 0.47 10.68
N ALA A 234 -16.51 0.55 9.63
CA ALA A 234 -16.21 -0.55 8.74
C ALA A 234 -14.81 -1.11 8.99
N GLY A 235 -14.73 -2.42 9.12
CA GLY A 235 -13.49 -3.16 9.32
C GLY A 235 -13.71 -4.48 10.05
N ARG A 236 -12.70 -5.34 9.99
CA ARG A 236 -12.69 -6.62 10.72
C ARG A 236 -11.98 -6.45 12.05
N GLY A 237 -12.40 -7.23 13.06
CA GLY A 237 -11.78 -7.26 14.37
C GLY A 237 -12.85 -7.27 15.47
N ASP A 238 -13.18 -8.48 15.98
CA ASP A 238 -14.24 -8.65 16.99
C ASP A 238 -13.84 -8.08 18.35
N ALA A 239 -12.58 -8.27 18.76
CA ALA A 239 -12.10 -7.76 20.04
C ALA A 239 -12.16 -6.22 20.10
N GLY A 240 -11.67 -5.54 19.07
CA GLY A 240 -11.72 -4.07 19.01
C GLY A 240 -13.14 -3.52 18.94
N ARG A 241 -14.05 -4.25 18.28
CA ARG A 241 -15.49 -3.91 18.32
C ARG A 241 -16.05 -4.01 19.73
N ASP A 242 -15.81 -5.14 20.41
CA ASP A 242 -16.36 -5.40 21.74
C ASP A 242 -15.81 -4.40 22.77
N GLU A 243 -14.52 -4.05 22.70
CA GLU A 243 -13.91 -2.98 23.52
C GLU A 243 -14.59 -1.62 23.27
N ALA A 244 -14.87 -1.28 22.00
CA ALA A 244 -15.53 -0.02 21.65
C ALA A 244 -16.98 0.02 22.19
N VAL A 245 -17.73 -1.08 22.08
CA VAL A 245 -19.09 -1.19 22.61
C VAL A 245 -19.09 -1.06 24.12
N GLU A 246 -18.16 -1.72 24.83
CA GLU A 246 -18.04 -1.62 26.29
C GLU A 246 -17.72 -0.19 26.73
N ALA A 247 -16.75 0.45 26.08
CA ALA A 247 -16.34 1.84 26.38
C ALA A 247 -17.46 2.86 26.18
N LEU A 248 -18.30 2.67 25.16
CA LEU A 248 -19.41 3.57 24.85
C LEU A 248 -20.65 3.32 25.74
N GLY A 249 -20.84 2.12 26.25
CA GLY A 249 -22.03 1.76 27.02
C GLY A 249 -23.32 2.09 26.25
N PRO A 250 -24.25 2.87 26.84
CA PRO A 250 -25.52 3.23 26.19
C PRO A 250 -25.35 4.01 24.86
N LEU A 251 -24.23 4.69 24.67
CA LEU A 251 -23.95 5.46 23.45
C LEU A 251 -23.58 4.55 22.27
N ALA A 252 -23.29 3.28 22.49
CA ALA A 252 -23.00 2.31 21.42
C ALA A 252 -24.13 2.20 20.39
N ARG A 253 -25.38 2.55 20.75
CA ARG A 253 -26.52 2.61 19.82
C ARG A 253 -26.34 3.61 18.66
N SER A 254 -25.46 4.59 18.81
CA SER A 254 -25.12 5.57 17.76
C SER A 254 -24.07 5.05 16.78
N VAL A 255 -23.48 3.87 17.06
CA VAL A 255 -22.44 3.26 16.24
C VAL A 255 -22.98 2.03 15.54
N GLU A 256 -22.85 2.00 14.21
CA GLU A 256 -23.18 0.87 13.37
C GLU A 256 -21.87 0.21 12.89
N PHE A 257 -21.64 -1.03 13.32
CA PHE A 257 -20.47 -1.82 12.89
C PHE A 257 -20.83 -2.61 11.63
N LEU A 258 -20.24 -2.21 10.51
CA LEU A 258 -20.52 -2.78 9.18
C LEU A 258 -19.71 -4.07 8.89
N GLY A 259 -18.75 -4.40 9.77
CA GLY A 259 -17.82 -5.52 9.50
C GLY A 259 -16.90 -5.27 8.31
N GLY A 260 -16.45 -6.35 7.69
CA GLY A 260 -15.65 -6.25 6.46
C GLY A 260 -16.55 -5.97 5.26
N ILE A 261 -16.30 -4.87 4.57
CA ILE A 261 -17.04 -4.43 3.38
C ILE A 261 -16.22 -4.63 2.10
N SER A 262 -16.90 -4.77 0.97
CA SER A 262 -16.30 -4.83 -0.37
C SER A 262 -15.79 -3.44 -0.83
N ASP A 263 -14.97 -3.41 -1.89
CA ASP A 263 -14.51 -2.13 -2.47
C ASP A 263 -15.67 -1.29 -3.01
N ALA A 264 -16.72 -1.91 -3.55
CA ALA A 264 -17.92 -1.22 -4.01
C ALA A 264 -18.72 -0.61 -2.83
N GLU A 265 -18.89 -1.37 -1.73
CA GLU A 265 -19.52 -0.85 -0.51
C GLU A 265 -18.68 0.25 0.15
N LYS A 266 -17.34 0.13 0.13
CA LYS A 266 -16.43 1.18 0.62
C LYS A 266 -16.62 2.48 -0.17
N ALA A 267 -16.67 2.41 -1.48
CA ALA A 267 -16.90 3.58 -2.33
C ALA A 267 -18.29 4.19 -2.07
N ALA A 268 -19.34 3.35 -1.94
CA ALA A 268 -20.69 3.79 -1.59
C ALA A 268 -20.75 4.44 -0.19
N LEU A 269 -20.06 3.87 0.81
CA LEU A 269 -19.99 4.43 2.15
C LEU A 269 -19.34 5.82 2.14
N LEU A 270 -18.15 5.93 1.53
CA LEU A 270 -17.41 7.19 1.45
C LEU A 270 -18.15 8.27 0.67
N SER A 271 -18.94 7.91 -0.36
CA SER A 271 -19.77 8.87 -1.09
C SER A 271 -21.07 9.28 -0.35
N SER A 272 -21.45 8.53 0.70
CA SER A 272 -22.69 8.74 1.44
C SER A 272 -22.52 9.65 2.67
N VAL A 273 -21.39 9.55 3.36
CA VAL A 273 -21.19 10.16 4.67
C VAL A 273 -20.83 11.65 4.59
N ASP A 274 -21.20 12.39 5.63
CA ASP A 274 -20.82 13.79 5.76
C ASP A 274 -19.31 13.91 5.99
N LEU A 275 -18.73 13.07 6.86
CA LEU A 275 -17.33 13.06 7.21
C LEU A 275 -16.75 11.65 7.23
N TYR A 276 -15.53 11.52 6.74
CA TYR A 276 -14.66 10.39 6.99
C TYR A 276 -13.61 10.77 8.03
N VAL A 277 -13.45 9.98 9.08
CA VAL A 277 -12.48 10.21 10.15
C VAL A 277 -11.35 9.18 10.06
N ALA A 278 -10.12 9.67 10.04
CA ALA A 278 -8.89 8.88 10.00
C ALA A 278 -8.05 9.14 11.28
N PRO A 279 -8.37 8.48 12.42
CA PRO A 279 -7.79 8.80 13.72
C PRO A 279 -6.53 7.97 14.03
N GLN A 280 -5.79 7.53 13.02
CA GLN A 280 -4.59 6.72 13.19
C GLN A 280 -3.59 7.41 14.13
N THR A 281 -2.93 6.59 14.98
CA THR A 281 -1.95 7.08 15.96
C THR A 281 -0.51 6.87 15.52
N GLY A 282 -0.28 6.23 14.36
CA GLY A 282 1.05 6.00 13.78
C GLY A 282 1.10 4.86 12.79
N GLY A 283 2.30 4.60 12.25
CA GLY A 283 2.56 3.47 11.36
C GLY A 283 1.91 3.57 9.97
N GLU A 284 1.53 4.76 9.55
CA GLU A 284 1.00 5.03 8.21
C GLU A 284 2.10 5.68 7.34
N SER A 285 2.35 5.07 6.19
CA SER A 285 3.33 5.57 5.23
C SER A 285 2.74 6.49 4.17
N PHE A 286 1.42 6.40 3.91
CA PHE A 286 0.75 7.18 2.87
C PHE A 286 -0.65 7.65 3.31
N GLY A 287 -1.60 6.74 3.53
CA GLY A 287 -2.99 7.07 3.83
C GLY A 287 -3.90 6.93 2.61
N ILE A 288 -3.88 5.76 1.98
CA ILE A 288 -4.66 5.49 0.75
C ILE A 288 -6.16 5.77 0.94
N VAL A 289 -6.71 5.48 2.12
CA VAL A 289 -8.15 5.69 2.39
C VAL A 289 -8.50 7.19 2.44
N LEU A 290 -7.56 8.09 2.74
CA LEU A 290 -7.79 9.53 2.62
C LEU A 290 -8.00 9.92 1.15
N VAL A 291 -7.18 9.36 0.25
CA VAL A 291 -7.31 9.59 -1.19
C VAL A 291 -8.64 9.04 -1.70
N GLU A 292 -9.03 7.84 -1.27
CA GLU A 292 -10.32 7.23 -1.59
C GLU A 292 -11.50 8.08 -1.09
N ALA A 293 -11.44 8.58 0.15
CA ALA A 293 -12.47 9.44 0.74
C ALA A 293 -12.59 10.78 0.01
N MET A 294 -11.48 11.44 -0.28
CA MET A 294 -11.44 12.67 -1.07
C MET A 294 -11.99 12.43 -2.48
N SER A 295 -11.67 11.31 -3.11
CA SER A 295 -12.18 10.96 -4.45
C SER A 295 -13.69 10.75 -4.44
N ALA A 296 -14.23 10.15 -3.38
CA ALA A 296 -15.67 9.95 -3.20
C ALA A 296 -16.43 11.21 -2.78
N GLY A 297 -15.72 12.31 -2.48
CA GLY A 297 -16.31 13.58 -2.08
C GLY A 297 -16.68 13.70 -0.59
N ALA A 298 -16.24 12.76 0.28
CA ALA A 298 -16.38 12.89 1.72
C ALA A 298 -15.61 14.10 2.27
N GLY A 299 -16.14 14.76 3.31
CA GLY A 299 -15.31 15.64 4.13
C GLY A 299 -14.33 14.78 4.95
N VAL A 300 -13.05 15.17 5.00
CA VAL A 300 -12.03 14.40 5.69
C VAL A 300 -11.59 15.09 6.97
N VAL A 301 -11.53 14.32 8.08
CA VAL A 301 -10.91 14.72 9.34
C VAL A 301 -9.87 13.68 9.70
N ALA A 302 -8.61 14.06 9.80
CA ALA A 302 -7.51 13.12 10.02
C ALA A 302 -6.53 13.60 11.09
N SER A 303 -5.85 12.65 11.74
CA SER A 303 -4.73 12.96 12.63
C SER A 303 -3.60 13.67 11.87
N ASP A 304 -2.83 14.48 12.58
CA ASP A 304 -1.75 15.31 12.00
C ASP A 304 -0.44 14.54 11.75
N LEU A 305 -0.54 13.23 11.44
CA LEU A 305 0.59 12.42 11.01
C LEU A 305 1.23 13.04 9.75
N GLY A 306 2.56 13.00 9.67
CA GLY A 306 3.30 13.55 8.54
C GLY A 306 2.83 13.04 7.18
N ALA A 307 2.48 11.75 7.08
CA ALA A 307 1.89 11.17 5.87
C ALA A 307 0.52 11.79 5.52
N PHE A 308 -0.34 11.97 6.52
CA PHE A 308 -1.68 12.51 6.32
C PHE A 308 -1.66 14.01 5.99
N ARG A 309 -0.77 14.79 6.66
CA ARG A 309 -0.54 16.19 6.30
C ARG A 309 -0.24 16.34 4.81
N ARG A 310 0.67 15.53 4.27
CA ARG A 310 1.05 15.60 2.84
C ARG A 310 -0.10 15.22 1.92
N VAL A 311 -0.86 14.18 2.25
CA VAL A 311 -2.02 13.75 1.44
C VAL A 311 -3.13 14.77 1.48
N LEU A 312 -3.32 15.48 2.61
CA LEU A 312 -4.35 16.49 2.80
C LEU A 312 -3.87 17.92 2.50
N ASP A 313 -2.72 18.08 1.83
CA ASP A 313 -2.15 19.39 1.48
C ASP A 313 -2.08 20.31 2.72
N ASP A 314 -1.48 19.83 3.79
CA ASP A 314 -1.36 20.50 5.08
C ASP A 314 -2.68 21.07 5.65
N GLY A 315 -3.79 20.41 5.35
CA GLY A 315 -5.12 20.76 5.86
C GLY A 315 -6.01 21.50 4.85
N ALA A 316 -5.52 21.82 3.65
CA ALA A 316 -6.32 22.46 2.61
C ALA A 316 -7.36 21.48 2.01
N ALA A 317 -7.07 20.18 1.96
CA ALA A 317 -7.94 19.13 1.43
C ALA A 317 -8.76 18.38 2.51
N GLY A 318 -8.56 18.68 3.80
CA GLY A 318 -9.27 18.04 4.93
C GLY A 318 -8.82 18.63 6.26
N ALA A 319 -9.64 18.54 7.29
CA ALA A 319 -9.31 19.05 8.62
C ALA A 319 -8.28 18.13 9.31
N LEU A 320 -7.37 18.74 10.07
CA LEU A 320 -6.37 18.03 10.87
C LEU A 320 -6.64 18.21 12.36
N PHE A 321 -6.38 17.16 13.15
CA PHE A 321 -6.40 17.18 14.60
C PHE A 321 -5.14 16.55 15.19
N ARG A 322 -4.80 16.85 16.42
CA ARG A 322 -3.61 16.33 17.11
C ARG A 322 -3.71 14.82 17.30
N THR A 323 -2.71 14.11 16.82
CA THR A 323 -2.64 12.65 16.86
C THR A 323 -2.87 12.12 18.28
N GLY A 324 -3.86 11.23 18.44
CA GLY A 324 -4.20 10.58 19.72
C GLY A 324 -5.05 11.42 20.66
N ASP A 325 -5.41 12.64 20.30
CA ASP A 325 -6.22 13.57 21.11
C ASP A 325 -7.70 13.49 20.73
N ALA A 326 -8.50 12.84 21.56
CA ALA A 326 -9.94 12.63 21.31
C ALA A 326 -10.74 13.93 21.42
N ASP A 327 -10.34 14.88 22.28
CA ASP A 327 -11.03 16.17 22.45
C ASP A 327 -10.78 17.04 21.21
N ASP A 328 -9.55 17.02 20.68
CA ASP A 328 -9.22 17.75 19.46
C ASP A 328 -9.87 17.12 18.22
N LEU A 329 -10.03 15.77 18.20
CA LEU A 329 -10.82 15.10 17.17
C LEU A 329 -12.30 15.54 17.24
N ALA A 330 -12.90 15.54 18.43
CA ALA A 330 -14.29 15.98 18.60
C ALA A 330 -14.45 17.44 18.12
N ARG A 331 -13.54 18.35 18.52
CA ARG A 331 -13.51 19.72 18.03
C ARG A 331 -13.47 19.79 16.50
N ALA A 332 -12.53 19.09 15.86
CA ALA A 332 -12.38 19.12 14.41
C ALA A 332 -13.60 18.57 13.66
N VAL A 333 -14.26 17.53 14.19
CA VAL A 333 -15.51 16.99 13.64
C VAL A 333 -16.62 18.04 13.78
N LEU A 334 -16.82 18.63 14.96
CA LEU A 334 -17.87 19.61 15.23
C LEU A 334 -17.68 20.88 14.38
N GLU A 335 -16.47 21.39 14.26
CA GLU A 335 -16.15 22.54 13.39
C GLU A 335 -16.45 22.20 11.92
N SER A 336 -16.08 20.99 11.44
CA SER A 336 -16.36 20.58 10.06
C SER A 336 -17.86 20.41 9.77
N LEU A 337 -18.67 20.03 10.76
CA LEU A 337 -20.13 19.92 10.64
C LEU A 337 -20.81 21.29 10.70
N ALA A 338 -20.29 22.20 11.54
CA ALA A 338 -20.85 23.56 11.72
C ALA A 338 -20.52 24.48 10.56
N ASP A 339 -19.26 24.50 10.11
CA ASP A 339 -18.80 25.32 8.99
C ASP A 339 -18.89 24.54 7.66
N ARG A 340 -20.10 24.52 7.10
CA ARG A 340 -20.39 23.83 5.84
C ARG A 340 -19.68 24.47 4.64
N GLU A 341 -19.45 25.79 4.70
CA GLU A 341 -18.78 26.50 3.63
C GLU A 341 -17.30 26.14 3.56
N ALA A 342 -16.60 26.19 4.69
CA ALA A 342 -15.21 25.75 4.76
C ALA A 342 -15.06 24.27 4.42
N THR A 343 -15.96 23.39 4.87
CA THR A 343 -15.95 21.97 4.53
C THR A 343 -16.18 21.75 3.04
N ARG A 344 -17.08 22.49 2.41
CA ARG A 344 -17.28 22.44 0.96
C ARG A 344 -16.04 22.91 0.20
N ALA A 345 -15.44 24.01 0.61
CA ALA A 345 -14.22 24.52 -0.01
C ALA A 345 -13.06 23.48 0.07
N ARG A 346 -12.91 22.79 1.22
CA ARG A 346 -11.94 21.69 1.35
C ARG A 346 -12.25 20.52 0.41
N ARG A 347 -13.51 20.12 0.26
CA ARG A 347 -13.93 19.07 -0.68
C ARG A 347 -13.65 19.46 -2.14
N GLU A 348 -13.91 20.69 -2.53
CA GLU A 348 -13.62 21.20 -3.88
C GLU A 348 -12.11 21.21 -4.16
N HIS A 349 -11.31 21.68 -3.19
CA HIS A 349 -9.85 21.59 -3.27
C HIS A 349 -9.37 20.12 -3.36
N ALA A 350 -9.89 19.24 -2.50
CA ALA A 350 -9.57 17.82 -2.47
C ALA A 350 -9.86 17.14 -3.81
N ALA A 351 -10.99 17.45 -4.47
CA ALA A 351 -11.36 16.87 -5.76
C ALA A 351 -10.36 17.20 -6.88
N ALA A 352 -9.76 18.38 -6.86
CA ALA A 352 -8.69 18.76 -7.77
C ALA A 352 -7.34 18.16 -7.35
N TRP A 353 -7.04 18.21 -6.05
CA TRP A 353 -5.78 17.76 -5.48
C TRP A 353 -5.56 16.26 -5.65
N VAL A 354 -6.62 15.44 -5.49
CA VAL A 354 -6.57 13.98 -5.52
C VAL A 354 -6.19 13.42 -6.89
N ARG A 355 -6.37 14.17 -7.98
CA ARG A 355 -6.05 13.75 -9.34
C ARG A 355 -4.58 13.35 -9.54
N ARG A 356 -3.67 13.89 -8.75
CA ARG A 356 -2.25 13.52 -8.76
C ARG A 356 -1.99 12.09 -8.31
N TYR A 357 -2.94 11.50 -7.60
CA TYR A 357 -2.91 10.12 -7.11
C TYR A 357 -3.68 9.16 -8.01
N ASP A 358 -4.27 9.66 -9.11
CA ASP A 358 -4.94 8.78 -10.07
C ASP A 358 -3.94 7.83 -10.73
N TRP A 359 -4.35 6.56 -10.94
CA TRP A 359 -3.50 5.58 -11.58
C TRP A 359 -2.97 6.02 -12.94
N SER A 360 -3.70 6.87 -13.69
CA SER A 360 -3.20 7.43 -14.94
C SER A 360 -1.94 8.27 -14.72
N ALA A 361 -1.96 9.19 -13.75
CA ALA A 361 -0.84 10.06 -13.42
C ALA A 361 0.34 9.30 -12.76
N VAL A 362 0.01 8.34 -11.87
CA VAL A 362 1.01 7.50 -11.20
C VAL A 362 1.73 6.58 -12.21
N THR A 363 0.98 5.98 -13.14
CA THR A 363 1.55 5.10 -14.17
C THR A 363 2.48 5.86 -15.10
N ASP A 364 2.16 7.10 -15.48
CA ASP A 364 3.06 7.94 -16.29
C ASP A 364 4.41 8.17 -15.60
N GLN A 365 4.41 8.40 -14.27
CA GLN A 365 5.64 8.55 -13.50
C GLN A 365 6.44 7.24 -13.41
N VAL A 366 5.75 6.11 -13.22
CA VAL A 366 6.40 4.78 -13.19
C VAL A 366 7.01 4.44 -14.54
N LEU A 367 6.31 4.71 -15.65
CA LEU A 367 6.80 4.48 -17.00
C LEU A 367 8.05 5.33 -17.30
N ALA A 368 8.08 6.59 -16.87
CA ALA A 368 9.28 7.42 -17.01
C ALA A 368 10.50 6.82 -16.27
N VAL A 369 10.27 6.21 -15.09
CA VAL A 369 11.34 5.49 -14.37
C VAL A 369 11.77 4.22 -15.11
N TYR A 370 10.84 3.48 -15.72
CA TYR A 370 11.17 2.29 -16.51
C TYR A 370 12.01 2.66 -17.74
N GLU A 371 11.62 3.72 -18.45
CA GLU A 371 12.38 4.22 -19.63
C GLU A 371 13.81 4.58 -19.25
N MET A 372 14.01 5.29 -18.14
CA MET A 372 15.35 5.62 -17.66
C MET A 372 16.15 4.35 -17.30
N ALA A 373 15.52 3.37 -16.64
CA ALA A 373 16.20 2.14 -16.24
C ALA A 373 16.60 1.28 -17.47
N VAL A 374 15.73 1.17 -18.47
CA VAL A 374 15.99 0.44 -19.72
C VAL A 374 17.10 1.13 -20.50
N ALA A 375 17.05 2.45 -20.69
CA ALA A 375 18.07 3.20 -21.39
C ALA A 375 19.45 3.12 -20.70
N ALA A 376 19.50 3.12 -19.38
CA ALA A 376 20.73 2.93 -18.62
C ALA A 376 21.31 1.52 -18.80
N GLY A 377 20.44 0.49 -18.91
CA GLY A 377 20.85 -0.89 -19.19
C GLY A 377 21.40 -1.08 -20.60
N GLU A 378 20.84 -0.44 -21.60
CA GLU A 378 21.33 -0.45 -23.00
C GLU A 378 22.65 0.27 -23.17
N ALA A 379 22.94 1.26 -22.34
CA ALA A 379 24.20 2.02 -22.36
C ALA A 379 25.37 1.28 -21.71
N MET A 380 25.15 0.18 -21.01
CA MET A 380 26.21 -0.61 -20.40
C MET A 380 26.76 -1.65 -21.41
N PRO A 381 28.08 -1.63 -21.75
CA PRO A 381 28.63 -2.61 -22.67
C PRO A 381 28.54 -4.02 -22.07
N VAL A 382 28.10 -4.98 -22.88
CA VAL A 382 27.85 -6.41 -22.57
C VAL A 382 29.09 -7.14 -21.96
N HIS A 383 30.25 -6.51 -21.90
CA HIS A 383 31.52 -7.15 -21.51
C HIS A 383 31.75 -7.37 -19.99
N GLN A 384 30.85 -6.97 -19.09
CA GLN A 384 31.05 -7.15 -17.64
C GLN A 384 30.26 -8.31 -17.02
N ALA A 385 29.42 -9.03 -17.75
CA ALA A 385 28.58 -10.09 -17.23
C ALA A 385 29.31 -11.42 -16.90
N ALA A 386 30.53 -11.62 -17.35
CA ALA A 386 31.23 -12.90 -17.27
C ALA A 386 31.93 -13.21 -15.93
N GLY A 387 31.90 -12.32 -14.93
CA GLY A 387 32.78 -12.42 -13.76
C GLY A 387 32.14 -12.42 -12.36
N ARG A 388 30.87 -12.04 -12.18
CA ARG A 388 30.29 -11.88 -10.85
C ARG A 388 29.38 -13.05 -10.45
N ARG A 389 29.97 -14.05 -9.80
CA ARG A 389 29.23 -15.16 -9.17
C ARG A 389 28.66 -14.69 -7.83
N GLY A 390 27.31 -14.58 -7.71
CA GLY A 390 26.64 -14.14 -6.50
C GLY A 390 26.81 -15.09 -5.29
N PRO A 391 26.52 -14.62 -4.04
CA PRO A 391 26.80 -15.31 -2.77
C PRO A 391 26.03 -16.62 -2.55
N TRP A 392 25.07 -16.97 -3.37
CA TRP A 392 24.19 -18.11 -3.17
C TRP A 392 24.80 -19.49 -3.56
N ARG A 393 26.04 -19.56 -4.09
CA ARG A 393 26.79 -20.83 -4.21
C ARG A 393 27.08 -21.49 -2.86
N LEU A 394 26.99 -20.76 -1.76
CA LEU A 394 27.19 -21.31 -0.42
C LEU A 394 25.99 -22.09 0.14
N LEU A 395 24.83 -22.05 -0.54
CA LEU A 395 23.60 -22.73 -0.11
C LEU A 395 23.20 -23.92 -1.02
N GLY A 396 23.92 -24.16 -2.10
CA GLY A 396 23.70 -25.27 -3.04
C GLY A 396 24.86 -26.24 -3.01
N GLY A 397 24.83 -27.22 -2.13
CA GLY A 397 25.67 -28.39 -2.24
C GLY A 397 25.40 -29.08 -3.58
N ASP A 398 26.48 -29.46 -4.28
CA ASP A 398 26.45 -30.27 -5.49
C ASP A 398 25.58 -31.51 -5.27
N VAL A 399 24.40 -31.56 -5.86
CA VAL A 399 23.72 -32.81 -6.11
C VAL A 399 24.41 -33.39 -7.33
N ALA A 400 25.51 -34.14 -7.07
CA ALA A 400 26.16 -34.95 -8.07
C ALA A 400 25.15 -35.96 -8.62
N GLU A 401 24.99 -35.99 -9.93
CA GLU A 401 24.38 -37.06 -10.68
C GLU A 401 25.18 -38.35 -10.39
N ALA A 402 24.62 -39.20 -9.54
CA ALA A 402 25.03 -40.60 -9.47
C ALA A 402 24.25 -41.35 -10.57
N GLY A 403 24.68 -41.21 -11.80
CA GLY A 403 24.34 -42.13 -12.89
C GLY A 403 25.03 -43.44 -12.68
N GLY A 404 24.32 -44.43 -12.17
CA GLY A 404 24.78 -45.78 -12.08
C GLY A 404 24.90 -46.42 -13.46
N ASN A 405 26.08 -46.91 -13.79
CA ASN A 405 26.27 -47.83 -14.87
C ASN A 405 26.88 -49.13 -14.26
N GLY A 406 26.27 -50.24 -14.58
CA GLY A 406 27.07 -51.46 -14.61
C GLY A 406 26.61 -52.69 -13.85
N ARG A 407 26.05 -53.58 -14.63
CA ARG A 407 26.04 -55.05 -14.56
C ARG A 407 25.16 -55.73 -13.55
#